data_edc204fcd9539035b79f8837a6da6f49
#
_entry.id   edc204fcd9539035b79f8837a6da6f49
#
_cell.length_a   1.000
_cell.length_b   1.000
_cell.length_c   1.000
_cell.angle_alpha   90.00
_cell.angle_beta   90.00
_cell.angle_gamma   90.00
#
_symmetry.space_group_name_H-M   'P 1'
#
loop_
_entity.id
_entity.type
_entity.pdbx_description
1 polymer ?
#
loop_
_entity_poly.entity_id
_entity_poly.type
_entity_poly.pdbx_seq_one_letter_code
_entity_poly.pdbx_strand_id
1 'polypeptide(L)'
;TRADGSADEGPYTLMQPTGERASLFDASRAYLANETPVLIFAGEEYGSGSSRDWAAKGTRLLGVRAVIAKSFERIHRSNLAGLGVLPLQFKPGEDATSLGLNGTESFDILGVETGVQPTQDVTLRIHRKDGSQQDVTLLARIDTAIEATYFANGGILPYVLSSLLEPSTRARDSEPHAIND
;
A
#
# COMPACT_ATOMS: atom_id res chain seq x y z
N THR A 1 1.09 24.26 1.81
CA THR A 1 1.74 25.58 1.95
C THR A 1 0.67 26.63 2.10
N ARG A 2 0.80 27.55 3.03
CA ARG A 2 -0.11 28.70 3.19
C ARG A 2 0.08 29.68 2.03
N ALA A 3 -0.87 30.61 1.87
CA ALA A 3 -0.81 31.62 0.83
C ALA A 3 0.45 32.52 0.90
N ASP A 4 1.09 32.62 2.06
CA ASP A 4 2.35 33.35 2.31
C ASP A 4 3.61 32.52 2.02
N GLY A 5 3.46 31.28 1.51
CA GLY A 5 4.57 30.37 1.21
C GLY A 5 5.11 29.58 2.40
N SER A 6 4.60 29.82 3.62
CA SER A 6 5.01 29.04 4.80
C SER A 6 4.44 27.62 4.78
N ALA A 7 5.12 26.69 5.45
CA ALA A 7 4.60 25.34 5.66
C ALA A 7 3.32 25.40 6.50
N ASP A 8 2.27 24.73 6.05
CA ASP A 8 1.04 24.56 6.82
C ASP A 8 1.21 23.28 7.67
N GLU A 9 1.68 23.44 8.88
CA GLU A 9 1.84 22.35 9.82
C GLU A 9 0.51 21.98 10.46
N GLY A 10 0.20 20.69 10.55
CA GLY A 10 -0.99 20.18 11.18
C GLY A 10 -1.63 19.01 10.43
N PRO A 11 -2.73 18.45 10.94
CA PRO A 11 -3.40 17.28 10.38
C PRO A 11 -4.34 17.65 9.21
N TYR A 12 -3.91 18.54 8.33
CA TYR A 12 -4.71 19.04 7.22
C TYR A 12 -4.11 18.65 5.87
N THR A 13 -4.98 18.56 4.86
CA THR A 13 -4.63 18.32 3.47
C THR A 13 -5.55 19.12 2.54
N LEU A 14 -5.18 19.19 1.25
CA LEU A 14 -6.03 19.70 0.20
C LEU A 14 -6.68 18.53 -0.53
N MET A 15 -8.00 18.43 -0.44
CA MET A 15 -8.75 17.40 -1.17
C MET A 15 -8.70 17.64 -2.66
N GLN A 16 -8.41 16.60 -3.44
CA GLN A 16 -8.46 16.67 -4.88
C GLN A 16 -9.80 16.11 -5.40
N PRO A 17 -10.34 16.63 -6.51
CA PRO A 17 -9.80 17.68 -7.37
C PRO A 17 -10.17 19.10 -6.94
N THR A 18 -10.97 19.27 -5.86
CA THR A 18 -11.56 20.59 -5.48
C THR A 18 -10.53 21.56 -4.93
N GLY A 19 -9.44 21.08 -4.35
CA GLY A 19 -8.46 21.91 -3.62
C GLY A 19 -8.96 22.41 -2.26
N GLU A 20 -10.09 21.90 -1.77
CA GLU A 20 -10.65 22.28 -0.49
C GLU A 20 -9.76 21.76 0.66
N ARG A 21 -9.54 22.64 1.65
CA ARG A 21 -8.77 22.28 2.86
C ARG A 21 -9.65 21.50 3.83
N ALA A 22 -9.21 20.30 4.17
CA ALA A 22 -9.88 19.41 5.12
C ALA A 22 -8.89 18.80 6.12
N SER A 23 -9.39 18.25 7.22
CA SER A 23 -8.56 17.38 8.05
C SER A 23 -8.17 16.12 7.27
N LEU A 24 -7.02 15.51 7.61
CA LEU A 24 -6.64 14.22 7.01
C LEU A 24 -7.71 13.16 7.20
N PHE A 25 -8.40 13.18 8.35
CA PHE A 25 -9.48 12.24 8.65
C PHE A 25 -10.71 12.48 7.76
N ASP A 26 -11.18 13.72 7.63
CA ASP A 26 -12.35 14.05 6.81
C ASP A 26 -12.09 13.79 5.33
N ALA A 27 -10.89 14.17 4.84
CA ALA A 27 -10.47 13.87 3.47
C ALA A 27 -10.44 12.35 3.21
N SER A 28 -9.87 11.58 4.12
CA SER A 28 -9.85 10.11 4.07
C SER A 28 -11.27 9.53 3.99
N ARG A 29 -12.18 10.01 4.83
CA ARG A 29 -13.59 9.59 4.82
C ARG A 29 -14.28 9.91 3.50
N ALA A 30 -14.02 11.07 2.92
CA ALA A 30 -14.57 11.46 1.62
C ALA A 30 -14.04 10.56 0.49
N TYR A 31 -12.74 10.29 0.45
CA TYR A 31 -12.15 9.39 -0.54
C TYR A 31 -12.67 7.94 -0.38
N LEU A 32 -12.79 7.43 0.84
CA LEU A 32 -13.35 6.10 1.10
C LEU A 32 -14.82 6.00 0.65
N ALA A 33 -15.63 7.03 0.91
CA ALA A 33 -17.02 7.06 0.48
C ALA A 33 -17.19 7.07 -1.05
N ASN A 34 -16.21 7.62 -1.76
CA ASN A 34 -16.15 7.66 -3.22
C ASN A 34 -15.34 6.50 -3.83
N GLU A 35 -14.96 5.50 -3.02
CA GLU A 35 -14.13 4.36 -3.42
C GLU A 35 -12.80 4.77 -4.11
N THR A 36 -12.28 5.94 -3.76
CA THR A 36 -11.04 6.48 -4.31
C THR A 36 -9.86 6.06 -3.42
N PRO A 37 -8.98 5.17 -3.89
CA PRO A 37 -7.79 4.79 -3.15
C PRO A 37 -6.80 5.95 -3.07
N VAL A 38 -6.06 6.03 -1.97
CA VAL A 38 -5.03 7.05 -1.78
C VAL A 38 -3.64 6.44 -1.63
N LEU A 39 -2.62 7.22 -1.95
CA LEU A 39 -1.21 6.87 -1.86
C LEU A 39 -0.51 7.76 -0.84
N ILE A 40 0.59 7.27 -0.28
CA ILE A 40 1.53 8.07 0.53
C ILE A 40 2.88 8.09 -0.19
N PHE A 41 3.44 9.28 -0.36
CA PHE A 41 4.84 9.47 -0.74
C PHE A 41 5.64 9.85 0.50
N ALA A 42 6.77 9.17 0.72
CA ALA A 42 7.58 9.33 1.90
C ALA A 42 9.09 9.33 1.59
N GLY A 43 9.86 9.81 2.53
CA GLY A 43 11.32 9.83 2.46
C GLY A 43 11.97 8.52 2.90
N GLU A 44 13.09 8.67 3.61
CA GLU A 44 13.86 7.54 4.12
C GLU A 44 13.29 7.01 5.45
N GLU A 45 13.52 5.73 5.72
CA GLU A 45 13.18 5.05 6.97
C GLU A 45 11.69 5.18 7.35
N TYR A 46 10.78 5.10 6.35
CA TYR A 46 9.35 5.18 6.61
C TYR A 46 8.92 4.13 7.62
N GLY A 47 8.25 4.58 8.68
CA GLY A 47 7.76 3.70 9.74
C GLY A 47 8.70 3.55 10.95
N SER A 48 9.75 4.36 11.08
CA SER A 48 10.72 4.33 12.22
C SER A 48 10.14 4.74 13.57
N GLY A 49 8.83 4.97 13.67
CA GLY A 49 8.17 5.26 14.94
C GLY A 49 8.02 4.03 15.85
N SER A 50 7.55 4.25 17.09
CA SER A 50 7.54 3.22 18.14
C SER A 50 6.46 2.15 18.00
N SER A 51 5.30 2.42 17.42
CA SER A 51 4.15 1.50 17.32
C SER A 51 3.86 1.12 15.87
N ARG A 52 4.72 0.31 15.30
CA ARG A 52 4.76 -0.01 13.86
C ARG A 52 3.51 -0.70 13.35
N ASP A 53 2.91 -1.61 14.13
CA ASP A 53 1.68 -2.33 13.77
C ASP A 53 0.48 -1.37 13.72
N TRP A 54 0.29 -0.55 14.74
CA TRP A 54 -0.78 0.45 14.80
C TRP A 54 -0.63 1.52 13.71
N ALA A 55 0.59 1.94 13.40
CA ALA A 55 0.86 2.87 12.32
C ALA A 55 0.45 2.29 10.96
N ALA A 56 0.80 1.04 10.67
CA ALA A 56 0.39 0.37 9.45
C ALA A 56 -1.13 0.15 9.38
N LYS A 57 -1.76 -0.20 10.51
CA LYS A 57 -3.22 -0.33 10.61
C LYS A 57 -3.93 1.00 10.38
N GLY A 58 -3.43 2.08 10.98
CA GLY A 58 -3.96 3.44 10.75
C GLY A 58 -3.88 3.83 9.28
N THR A 59 -2.75 3.59 8.64
CA THR A 59 -2.55 3.79 7.20
C THR A 59 -3.63 3.07 6.37
N ARG A 60 -3.87 1.79 6.65
CA ARG A 60 -4.91 1.00 5.95
C ARG A 60 -6.31 1.54 6.20
N LEU A 61 -6.64 1.93 7.44
CA LEU A 61 -7.96 2.45 7.83
C LEU A 61 -8.27 3.80 7.18
N LEU A 62 -7.25 4.60 6.87
CA LEU A 62 -7.39 5.86 6.12
C LEU A 62 -7.53 5.66 4.60
N GLY A 63 -7.71 4.44 4.11
CA GLY A 63 -7.93 4.16 2.69
C GLY A 63 -6.65 4.10 1.86
N VAL A 64 -5.48 4.15 2.49
CA VAL A 64 -4.20 4.04 1.77
C VAL A 64 -4.03 2.63 1.23
N ARG A 65 -3.69 2.53 -0.06
CA ARG A 65 -3.47 1.26 -0.77
C ARG A 65 -2.01 1.00 -1.07
N ALA A 66 -1.20 2.04 -1.22
CA ALA A 66 0.23 1.90 -1.37
C ALA A 66 0.98 3.03 -0.66
N VAL A 67 2.20 2.72 -0.23
CA VAL A 67 3.16 3.69 0.29
C VAL A 67 4.40 3.61 -0.59
N ILE A 68 4.83 4.75 -1.13
CA ILE A 68 5.99 4.88 -1.99
C ILE A 68 7.04 5.67 -1.24
N ALA A 69 8.15 5.04 -0.87
CA ALA A 69 9.18 5.63 -0.02
C ALA A 69 10.58 5.41 -0.58
N LYS A 70 11.54 6.21 -0.14
CA LYS A 70 12.97 5.98 -0.46
C LYS A 70 13.51 4.74 0.24
N SER A 71 13.08 4.52 1.48
CA SER A 71 13.36 3.31 2.25
C SER A 71 12.30 3.08 3.33
N PHE A 72 12.29 1.88 3.89
CA PHE A 72 11.34 1.48 4.93
C PHE A 72 12.08 0.94 6.15
N GLU A 73 11.54 1.23 7.33
CA GLU A 73 11.86 0.42 8.50
C GLU A 73 11.35 -1.02 8.26
N ARG A 74 12.18 -2.02 8.53
CA ARG A 74 11.98 -3.41 8.13
C ARG A 74 10.66 -4.01 8.64
N ILE A 75 10.36 -3.81 9.93
CA ILE A 75 9.16 -4.38 10.55
C ILE A 75 7.91 -3.67 10.02
N HIS A 76 7.95 -2.35 9.90
CA HIS A 76 6.83 -1.58 9.37
C HIS A 76 6.49 -1.94 7.93
N ARG A 77 7.51 -2.15 7.07
CA ARG A 77 7.32 -2.65 5.70
C ARG A 77 6.54 -3.96 5.69
N SER A 78 6.95 -4.93 6.53
CA SER A 78 6.27 -6.22 6.63
C SER A 78 4.84 -6.09 7.14
N ASN A 79 4.61 -5.19 8.11
CA ASN A 79 3.27 -4.91 8.62
C ASN A 79 2.36 -4.29 7.54
N LEU A 80 2.86 -3.40 6.70
CA LEU A 80 2.10 -2.84 5.56
C LEU A 80 1.62 -3.97 4.64
N ALA A 81 2.53 -4.83 4.19
CA ALA A 81 2.21 -5.98 3.34
C ALA A 81 1.18 -6.91 4.01
N GLY A 82 1.37 -7.21 5.30
CA GLY A 82 0.48 -8.03 6.11
C GLY A 82 -0.91 -7.43 6.33
N LEU A 83 -1.08 -6.13 6.13
CA LEU A 83 -2.35 -5.42 6.21
C LEU A 83 -2.94 -5.06 4.83
N GLY A 84 -2.36 -5.56 3.74
CA GLY A 84 -2.82 -5.32 2.38
C GLY A 84 -2.57 -3.90 1.87
N VAL A 85 -1.51 -3.26 2.37
CA VAL A 85 -0.98 -2.00 1.84
C VAL A 85 0.32 -2.30 1.10
N LEU A 86 0.43 -1.89 -0.16
CA LEU A 86 1.59 -2.19 -1.01
C LEU A 86 2.77 -1.27 -0.68
N PRO A 87 3.89 -1.78 -0.16
CA PRO A 87 5.10 -0.99 0.01
C PRO A 87 5.88 -0.97 -1.31
N LEU A 88 6.12 0.24 -1.83
CA LEU A 88 6.87 0.49 -3.06
C LEU A 88 8.08 1.36 -2.75
N GLN A 89 9.21 1.06 -3.36
CA GLN A 89 10.45 1.80 -3.14
C GLN A 89 10.89 2.47 -4.41
N PHE A 90 11.27 3.74 -4.30
CA PHE A 90 11.93 4.48 -5.37
C PHE A 90 13.26 3.83 -5.76
N LYS A 91 13.60 3.89 -7.03
CA LYS A 91 14.95 3.57 -7.49
C LYS A 91 15.96 4.62 -6.99
N PRO A 92 17.25 4.27 -6.88
CA PRO A 92 18.27 5.22 -6.44
C PRO A 92 18.24 6.54 -7.22
N GLY A 93 18.23 7.66 -6.50
CA GLY A 93 18.19 9.00 -7.08
C GLY A 93 16.80 9.57 -7.35
N GLU A 94 15.75 8.77 -7.15
CA GLU A 94 14.37 9.21 -7.32
C GLU A 94 13.67 9.45 -5.98
N ASP A 95 12.80 10.44 -5.94
CA ASP A 95 11.88 10.73 -4.85
C ASP A 95 10.74 11.64 -5.34
N ALA A 96 9.78 11.95 -4.47
CA ALA A 96 8.65 12.81 -4.83
C ALA A 96 9.09 14.20 -5.30
N THR A 97 10.19 14.73 -4.76
CA THR A 97 10.71 16.05 -5.14
C THR A 97 11.36 16.01 -6.51
N SER A 98 12.21 15.01 -6.80
CA SER A 98 12.86 14.86 -8.10
C SER A 98 11.86 14.63 -9.23
N LEU A 99 10.71 13.99 -8.92
CA LEU A 99 9.61 13.80 -9.85
C LEU A 99 8.69 15.02 -9.97
N GLY A 100 8.93 16.08 -9.19
CA GLY A 100 8.14 17.30 -9.20
C GLY A 100 6.70 17.12 -8.73
N LEU A 101 6.45 16.16 -7.84
CA LEU A 101 5.11 15.92 -7.31
C LEU A 101 4.70 17.03 -6.35
N ASN A 102 3.48 17.52 -6.52
CA ASN A 102 2.94 18.63 -5.72
C ASN A 102 1.59 18.30 -5.05
N GLY A 103 1.08 17.07 -5.23
CA GLY A 103 -0.16 16.59 -4.62
C GLY A 103 -1.42 16.88 -5.43
N THR A 104 -1.28 17.29 -6.70
CA THR A 104 -2.42 17.53 -7.61
C THR A 104 -2.54 16.44 -8.68
N GLU A 105 -1.62 15.52 -8.71
CA GLU A 105 -1.54 14.42 -9.65
C GLU A 105 -2.49 13.29 -9.28
N SER A 106 -2.89 12.50 -10.27
CA SER A 106 -3.44 11.17 -10.08
C SER A 106 -2.46 10.10 -10.55
N PHE A 107 -2.64 8.87 -10.07
CA PHE A 107 -1.65 7.82 -10.23
C PHE A 107 -2.29 6.49 -10.57
N ASP A 108 -1.64 5.72 -11.46
CA ASP A 108 -1.91 4.31 -11.64
C ASP A 108 -0.67 3.51 -11.24
N ILE A 109 -0.88 2.35 -10.63
CA ILE A 109 0.17 1.37 -10.36
C ILE A 109 -0.07 0.20 -11.29
N LEU A 110 0.81 0.00 -12.26
CA LEU A 110 0.70 -1.00 -13.32
C LEU A 110 1.64 -2.18 -13.05
N GLY A 111 1.23 -3.38 -13.47
CA GLY A 111 1.99 -4.62 -13.28
C GLY A 111 1.67 -5.33 -11.97
N VAL A 112 0.54 -5.00 -11.34
CA VAL A 112 0.05 -5.62 -10.11
C VAL A 112 -1.29 -6.35 -10.29
N GLU A 113 -1.86 -6.31 -11.49
CA GLU A 113 -3.21 -6.79 -11.81
C GLU A 113 -3.37 -8.30 -11.61
N THR A 114 -2.30 -9.06 -11.86
CA THR A 114 -2.27 -10.53 -11.69
C THR A 114 -1.65 -10.97 -10.36
N GLY A 115 -1.46 -10.02 -9.44
CA GLY A 115 -0.75 -10.22 -8.18
C GLY A 115 0.68 -9.67 -8.22
N VAL A 116 1.30 -9.58 -7.04
CA VAL A 116 2.65 -9.04 -6.87
C VAL A 116 3.61 -10.18 -6.53
N GLN A 117 4.69 -10.30 -7.31
CA GLN A 117 5.77 -11.23 -6.99
C GLN A 117 6.81 -10.56 -6.06
N PRO A 118 7.54 -11.34 -5.27
CA PRO A 118 8.60 -10.79 -4.44
C PRO A 118 9.63 -9.99 -5.26
N THR A 119 9.89 -8.77 -4.79
CA THR A 119 10.90 -7.85 -5.36
C THR A 119 10.75 -7.54 -6.85
N GLN A 120 9.52 -7.62 -7.38
CA GLN A 120 9.29 -7.25 -8.77
C GLN A 120 9.33 -5.74 -8.99
N ASP A 121 9.69 -5.34 -10.20
CA ASP A 121 9.50 -3.97 -10.67
C ASP A 121 8.05 -3.74 -11.09
N VAL A 122 7.50 -2.59 -10.69
CA VAL A 122 6.16 -2.11 -11.06
C VAL A 122 6.28 -0.72 -11.65
N THR A 123 5.29 -0.31 -12.42
CA THR A 123 5.27 1.03 -13.03
C THR A 123 4.28 1.93 -12.29
N LEU A 124 4.75 3.06 -11.80
CA LEU A 124 3.92 4.16 -11.36
C LEU A 124 3.70 5.10 -12.55
N ARG A 125 2.46 5.21 -13.02
CA ARG A 125 2.07 6.20 -14.00
C ARG A 125 1.52 7.43 -13.31
N ILE A 126 2.15 8.56 -13.55
CA ILE A 126 1.81 9.87 -12.99
C ILE A 126 1.01 10.62 -14.04
N HIS A 127 -0.21 11.04 -13.70
CA HIS A 127 -1.05 11.89 -14.55
C HIS A 127 -1.07 13.30 -13.97
N ARG A 128 -0.63 14.28 -14.76
CA ARG A 128 -0.55 15.67 -14.34
C ARG A 128 -1.77 16.46 -14.82
N LYS A 129 -2.06 17.58 -14.18
CA LYS A 129 -3.20 18.46 -14.56
C LYS A 129 -3.12 19.03 -15.98
N ASP A 130 -1.93 19.17 -16.53
CA ASP A 130 -1.69 19.62 -17.91
C ASP A 130 -1.94 18.54 -18.97
N GLY A 131 -2.34 17.34 -18.54
CA GLY A 131 -2.57 16.18 -19.38
C GLY A 131 -1.31 15.35 -19.70
N SER A 132 -0.15 15.78 -19.24
CA SER A 132 1.08 15.02 -19.42
C SER A 132 1.09 13.76 -18.52
N GLN A 133 1.78 12.73 -19.02
CA GLN A 133 1.97 11.47 -18.29
C GLN A 133 3.46 11.15 -18.19
N GLN A 134 3.84 10.55 -17.07
CA GLN A 134 5.20 10.08 -16.83
C GLN A 134 5.15 8.71 -16.16
N ASP A 135 5.90 7.76 -16.71
CA ASP A 135 6.06 6.43 -16.13
C ASP A 135 7.38 6.36 -15.34
N VAL A 136 7.30 5.84 -14.12
CA VAL A 136 8.43 5.68 -13.18
C VAL A 136 8.46 4.23 -12.71
N THR A 137 9.64 3.62 -12.74
CA THR A 137 9.83 2.25 -12.26
C THR A 137 10.07 2.24 -10.75
N LEU A 138 9.24 1.53 -10.01
CA LEU A 138 9.37 1.31 -8.57
C LEU A 138 9.67 -0.16 -8.28
N LEU A 139 10.27 -0.43 -7.13
CA LEU A 139 10.47 -1.79 -6.62
C LEU A 139 9.36 -2.14 -5.63
N ALA A 140 8.62 -3.22 -5.90
CA ALA A 140 7.67 -3.76 -4.92
C ALA A 140 8.46 -4.42 -3.76
N ARG A 141 8.24 -3.92 -2.55
CA ARG A 141 8.90 -4.41 -1.34
C ARG A 141 8.03 -5.46 -0.62
N ILE A 142 7.52 -6.37 -1.42
CA ILE A 142 7.05 -7.69 -0.99
C ILE A 142 8.28 -8.59 -1.06
N ASP A 143 8.84 -8.99 0.06
CA ASP A 143 10.17 -9.61 0.08
C ASP A 143 10.11 -11.14 0.08
N THR A 144 8.92 -11.72 0.36
CA THR A 144 8.71 -13.18 0.43
C THR A 144 7.43 -13.63 -0.24
N ALA A 145 7.37 -14.89 -0.69
CA ALA A 145 6.18 -15.48 -1.30
C ALA A 145 4.96 -15.49 -0.35
N ILE A 146 5.20 -15.68 0.96
CA ILE A 146 4.09 -15.65 1.94
C ILE A 146 3.52 -14.24 2.10
N GLU A 147 4.35 -13.19 2.06
CA GLU A 147 3.88 -11.80 2.05
C GLU A 147 3.06 -11.51 0.80
N ALA A 148 3.46 -12.03 -0.38
CA ALA A 148 2.70 -11.91 -1.61
C ALA A 148 1.31 -12.56 -1.46
N THR A 149 1.26 -13.74 -0.84
CA THR A 149 -0.01 -14.43 -0.54
C THR A 149 -0.89 -13.60 0.41
N TYR A 150 -0.34 -13.07 1.49
CA TYR A 150 -1.10 -12.22 2.41
C TYR A 150 -1.64 -10.96 1.72
N PHE A 151 -0.79 -10.29 0.94
CA PHE A 151 -1.17 -9.10 0.20
C PHE A 151 -2.30 -9.38 -0.79
N ALA A 152 -2.21 -10.46 -1.58
CA ALA A 152 -3.22 -10.88 -2.55
C ALA A 152 -4.59 -11.17 -1.91
N ASN A 153 -4.60 -11.59 -0.64
CA ASN A 153 -5.83 -11.83 0.13
C ASN A 153 -6.32 -10.60 0.92
N GLY A 154 -5.70 -9.43 0.71
CA GLY A 154 -6.05 -8.20 1.42
C GLY A 154 -5.51 -8.12 2.84
N GLY A 155 -4.60 -9.02 3.22
CA GLY A 155 -3.89 -9.06 4.50
C GLY A 155 -3.92 -10.43 5.17
N ILE A 156 -3.20 -10.55 6.29
CA ILE A 156 -3.06 -11.80 7.05
C ILE A 156 -4.42 -12.28 7.60
N LEU A 157 -5.23 -11.38 8.15
CA LEU A 157 -6.51 -11.78 8.76
C LEU A 157 -7.51 -12.33 7.74
N PRO A 158 -7.76 -11.69 6.59
CA PRO A 158 -8.60 -12.28 5.54
C PRO A 158 -8.06 -13.61 5.03
N TYR A 159 -6.75 -13.74 4.87
CA TYR A 159 -6.12 -15.01 4.46
C TYR A 159 -6.41 -16.14 5.46
N VAL A 160 -6.20 -15.91 6.76
CA VAL A 160 -6.47 -16.90 7.81
C VAL A 160 -7.95 -17.26 7.86
N LEU A 161 -8.84 -16.28 7.76
CA LEU A 161 -10.29 -16.53 7.74
C LEU A 161 -10.69 -17.38 6.54
N SER A 162 -10.19 -17.09 5.35
CA SER A 162 -10.45 -17.91 4.16
C SER A 162 -9.97 -19.34 4.34
N SER A 163 -8.76 -19.54 4.89
CA SER A 163 -8.19 -20.87 5.14
C SER A 163 -9.02 -21.68 6.16
N LEU A 164 -9.65 -21.03 7.12
CA LEU A 164 -10.51 -21.68 8.12
C LEU A 164 -11.90 -22.00 7.58
N LEU A 165 -12.36 -21.27 6.58
CA LEU A 165 -13.67 -21.46 5.96
C LEU A 165 -13.64 -22.49 4.81
N GLU A 166 -12.47 -22.78 4.27
CA GLU A 166 -12.32 -23.87 3.30
C GLU A 166 -12.55 -25.20 4.01
N PRO A 167 -13.53 -26.02 3.59
CA PRO A 167 -13.74 -27.34 4.19
C PRO A 167 -12.48 -28.18 4.02
N SER A 168 -11.98 -28.73 5.12
CA SER A 168 -10.83 -29.62 5.15
C SER A 168 -11.04 -30.82 4.22
N THR A 169 -10.56 -30.74 3.00
CA THR A 169 -10.56 -31.85 2.01
C THR A 169 -9.46 -32.86 2.31
N ARG A 170 -8.75 -32.74 3.45
CA ARG A 170 -7.60 -33.60 3.85
C ARG A 170 -7.91 -34.68 4.90
N ALA A 171 -9.11 -35.21 4.95
CA ALA A 171 -9.42 -36.28 5.89
C ALA A 171 -10.25 -37.41 5.25
N ARG A 172 -9.82 -37.98 4.12
CA ARG A 172 -10.42 -39.21 3.57
C ARG A 172 -9.45 -40.14 2.85
N ASP A 173 -8.18 -40.15 3.17
CA ASP A 173 -7.26 -41.17 2.63
C ASP A 173 -6.42 -41.79 3.75
N SER A 174 -7.07 -42.28 4.78
CA SER A 174 -6.46 -43.27 5.72
C SER A 174 -7.54 -44.28 6.16
N GLU A 175 -8.01 -45.08 5.21
CA GLU A 175 -8.58 -46.37 5.58
C GLU A 175 -7.43 -47.32 5.88
N PRO A 176 -7.42 -47.97 7.03
CA PRO A 176 -6.44 -49.01 7.30
C PRO A 176 -6.76 -50.26 6.45
N HIS A 177 -5.80 -50.72 5.68
CA HIS A 177 -5.83 -52.06 5.09
C HIS A 177 -6.06 -53.10 6.19
N ALA A 178 -7.22 -53.71 6.18
CA ALA A 178 -7.48 -54.90 6.95
C ALA A 178 -6.60 -56.02 6.42
N ILE A 179 -5.74 -56.52 7.30
CA ILE A 179 -5.01 -57.75 7.10
C ILE A 179 -6.01 -58.87 7.39
N ASN A 180 -6.37 -59.65 6.38
CA ASN A 180 -7.04 -60.91 6.54
C ASN A 180 -6.00 -62.02 6.47
N ASP A 181 -5.98 -62.83 7.52
CA ASP A 181 -5.29 -64.11 7.63
C ASP A 181 -5.78 -65.15 6.60
#